data_77b185351f8df2ef6ba684dd6c8eaae1
#
_entry.id   77b185351f8df2ef6ba684dd6c8eaae1
#
_cell.length_a   1.000
_cell.length_b   1.000
_cell.length_c   1.000
_cell.angle_alpha   90.00
_cell.angle_beta   90.00
_cell.angle_gamma   90.00
#
_symmetry.space_group_name_H-M   'P 1'
#
loop_
_entity.id
_entity.type
_entity.pdbx_description
1 polymer ?
#
loop_
_entity_poly.entity_id
_entity_poly.type
_entity_poly.pdbx_seq_one_letter_code
_entity_poly.pdbx_strand_id
1 'polypeptide(L)'
;MENISENPYLQYFLGLHEFQTKPLFDTSMMTYFRKRFTADDVAAINEELYRRVHPPKDEPPQGGGNGGTLVLDATVSPADVRYPTDLSLLNECRENVEELIDTVWDKTEKRGHKTSYNRRKARKRYLKIAKLRKAKRKAVKQAVSEQLDYVERGLSDLDNLLAALPKDTLKHRQWERLATLRSVAEQQRTHLENPQASIPDRIVNLRQPHVRPIVRGKAGHPVEFGQKLGFSVVDGYTFIDAQSFDNFNEGVTLIASAEKYKARFGHYPERILADTIYRNRENRRFCKEHGIRLSGPRLGRPKADELEADREMAYRDSCDRNIVESRNGIAKRRYGLDGILTYLSCTAKTEAALVVLAMNAAHCLRTLLRTFFARVFRLLRCSEVFSGFGGYPVGPKVLHFTGSFSELPVFFCAFLPACAKTIYTRLSVRL
;
A
#
# COMPACT_ATOMS: atom_id res chain seq x y z
N MET A 1 18.96 5.13 -9.86
CA MET A 1 20.03 6.14 -10.07
C MET A 1 20.54 6.10 -11.51
N GLU A 2 20.84 4.94 -12.05
CA GLU A 2 21.27 4.76 -13.45
C GLU A 2 20.36 5.46 -14.45
N ASN A 3 19.05 5.25 -14.37
CA ASN A 3 18.08 5.94 -15.24
C ASN A 3 18.19 7.47 -15.22
N ILE A 4 18.60 8.08 -14.11
CA ILE A 4 18.81 9.53 -14.03
C ILE A 4 20.12 9.93 -14.71
N SER A 5 21.18 9.15 -14.50
CA SER A 5 22.49 9.40 -15.10
C SER A 5 22.50 9.25 -16.63
N GLU A 6 21.58 8.43 -17.16
CA GLU A 6 21.50 8.14 -18.60
C GLU A 6 20.46 8.99 -19.34
N ASN A 7 19.54 9.63 -18.62
CA ASN A 7 18.43 10.35 -19.24
C ASN A 7 18.51 11.86 -19.03
N PRO A 8 18.83 12.63 -20.07
CA PRO A 8 18.96 14.09 -20.01
C PRO A 8 17.64 14.79 -19.63
N TYR A 9 16.48 14.21 -19.99
CA TYR A 9 15.17 14.78 -19.62
C TYR A 9 14.91 14.67 -18.13
N LEU A 10 15.29 13.55 -17.49
CA LEU A 10 15.20 13.41 -16.05
C LEU A 10 16.15 14.36 -15.31
N GLN A 11 17.35 14.57 -15.84
CA GLN A 11 18.31 15.53 -15.30
C GLN A 11 17.78 16.96 -15.40
N TYR A 12 17.26 17.34 -16.55
CA TYR A 12 16.62 18.63 -16.73
C TYR A 12 15.42 18.84 -15.80
N PHE A 13 14.58 17.82 -15.63
CA PHE A 13 13.46 17.84 -14.69
C PHE A 13 13.91 18.06 -13.23
N LEU A 14 15.07 17.52 -12.86
CA LEU A 14 15.69 17.71 -11.55
C LEU A 14 16.38 19.07 -11.39
N GLY A 15 16.38 19.91 -12.42
CA GLY A 15 16.93 21.25 -12.40
C GLY A 15 18.43 21.31 -12.68
N LEU A 16 19.00 20.28 -13.31
CA LEU A 16 20.40 20.29 -13.71
C LEU A 16 20.56 21.11 -14.98
N HIS A 17 21.53 22.04 -14.98
CA HIS A 17 21.84 22.89 -16.12
C HIS A 17 22.73 22.20 -17.15
N GLU A 18 23.51 21.22 -16.72
CA GLU A 18 24.44 20.45 -17.54
C GLU A 18 24.21 18.94 -17.38
N PHE A 19 24.47 18.19 -18.44
CA PHE A 19 24.38 16.74 -18.41
C PHE A 19 25.51 16.13 -17.59
N GLN A 20 25.16 15.30 -16.61
CA GLN A 20 26.11 14.63 -15.73
C GLN A 20 26.03 13.11 -15.90
N THR A 21 27.18 12.49 -16.13
CA THR A 21 27.31 11.03 -16.26
C THR A 21 27.50 10.33 -14.92
N LYS A 22 27.85 11.08 -13.86
CA LYS A 22 28.01 10.54 -12.50
C LYS A 22 26.67 10.56 -11.76
N PRO A 23 26.40 9.58 -10.88
CA PRO A 23 25.23 9.62 -10.01
C PRO A 23 25.22 10.91 -9.19
N LEU A 24 24.07 11.61 -9.14
CA LEU A 24 23.91 12.89 -8.42
C LEU A 24 24.05 12.73 -6.90
N PHE A 25 23.71 11.58 -6.39
CA PHE A 25 23.78 11.25 -4.96
C PHE A 25 23.86 9.73 -4.79
N ASP A 26 24.31 9.29 -3.64
CA ASP A 26 24.37 7.88 -3.26
C ASP A 26 22.95 7.32 -3.09
N THR A 27 22.74 6.06 -3.47
CA THR A 27 21.43 5.38 -3.37
C THR A 27 20.89 5.35 -1.94
N SER A 28 21.78 5.34 -0.93
CA SER A 28 21.41 5.39 0.50
C SER A 28 20.68 6.69 0.88
N MET A 29 20.95 7.80 0.16
CA MET A 29 20.26 9.09 0.38
C MET A 29 18.77 8.99 0.18
N MET A 30 18.27 8.09 -0.69
CA MET A 30 16.85 7.82 -0.85
C MET A 30 16.19 7.28 0.41
N THR A 31 16.95 6.62 1.28
CA THR A 31 16.46 6.17 2.59
C THR A 31 16.21 7.36 3.52
N TYR A 32 17.13 8.33 3.54
CA TYR A 32 16.95 9.57 4.31
C TYR A 32 15.84 10.43 3.75
N PHE A 33 15.73 10.53 2.43
CA PHE A 33 14.64 11.23 1.77
C PHE A 33 13.27 10.65 2.16
N ARG A 34 13.09 9.33 2.05
CA ARG A 34 11.85 8.66 2.45
C ARG A 34 11.47 8.83 3.91
N LYS A 35 12.44 8.95 4.81
CA LYS A 35 12.19 9.20 6.23
C LYS A 35 11.66 10.61 6.53
N ARG A 36 11.90 11.58 5.65
CA ARG A 36 11.44 12.97 5.81
C ARG A 36 9.98 13.17 5.40
N PHE A 37 9.42 12.27 4.61
CA PHE A 37 8.02 12.30 4.19
C PHE A 37 7.21 11.31 4.99
N THR A 38 6.09 11.78 5.51
CA THR A 38 5.06 10.91 6.08
C THR A 38 4.05 10.52 5.00
N ALA A 39 3.22 9.52 5.27
CA ALA A 39 2.11 9.17 4.38
C ALA A 39 1.13 10.35 4.23
N ASP A 40 0.94 11.14 5.28
CA ASP A 40 0.05 12.31 5.29
C ASP A 40 0.60 13.46 4.43
N ASP A 41 1.93 13.70 4.44
CA ASP A 41 2.55 14.68 3.55
C ASP A 41 2.33 14.30 2.08
N VAL A 42 2.49 13.03 1.74
CA VAL A 42 2.27 12.54 0.38
C VAL A 42 0.78 12.60 0.01
N ALA A 43 -0.12 12.30 0.94
CA ALA A 43 -1.56 12.45 0.73
C ALA A 43 -1.94 13.92 0.47
N ALA A 44 -1.36 14.85 1.22
CA ALA A 44 -1.58 16.29 0.99
C ALA A 44 -1.10 16.76 -0.40
N ILE A 45 0.04 16.23 -0.88
CA ILE A 45 0.52 16.48 -2.24
C ILE A 45 -0.46 15.91 -3.28
N ASN A 46 -1.00 14.72 -3.03
CA ASN A 46 -1.98 14.09 -3.90
C ASN A 46 -3.30 14.88 -3.98
N GLU A 47 -3.78 15.41 -2.86
CA GLU A 47 -4.95 16.31 -2.81
C GLU A 47 -4.69 17.60 -3.61
N GLU A 48 -3.51 18.19 -3.46
CA GLU A 48 -3.14 19.41 -4.18
C GLU A 48 -3.02 19.15 -5.69
N LEU A 49 -2.46 17.99 -6.10
CA LEU A 49 -2.44 17.58 -7.50
C LEU A 49 -3.86 17.53 -8.08
N TYR A 50 -4.79 16.88 -7.35
CA TYR A 50 -6.18 16.79 -7.78
C TYR A 50 -6.83 18.17 -7.91
N ARG A 51 -6.69 19.04 -6.88
CA ARG A 51 -7.26 20.39 -6.84
C ARG A 51 -6.79 21.26 -7.99
N ARG A 52 -5.53 21.18 -8.40
CA ARG A 52 -4.99 21.93 -9.53
C ARG A 52 -5.57 21.50 -10.87
N VAL A 53 -5.84 20.22 -11.01
CA VAL A 53 -6.43 19.67 -12.25
C VAL A 53 -7.94 19.94 -12.30
N HIS A 54 -8.58 19.94 -11.13
CA HIS A 54 -10.02 20.18 -10.94
C HIS A 54 -10.21 21.36 -9.99
N PRO A 55 -9.98 22.60 -10.46
CA PRO A 55 -10.22 23.77 -9.62
C PRO A 55 -11.67 23.77 -9.15
N PRO A 56 -11.93 24.20 -7.90
CA PRO A 56 -13.29 24.34 -7.40
C PRO A 56 -14.11 25.15 -8.41
N LYS A 57 -15.26 24.66 -8.78
CA LYS A 57 -16.21 25.46 -9.55
C LYS A 57 -16.80 26.49 -8.57
N ASP A 58 -16.76 27.76 -8.93
CA ASP A 58 -17.27 28.87 -8.11
C ASP A 58 -18.78 28.74 -7.83
N GLU A 59 -19.49 27.90 -8.58
CA GLU A 59 -20.91 27.60 -8.36
C GLU A 59 -21.06 26.23 -7.69
N PRO A 60 -21.72 26.18 -6.50
CA PRO A 60 -22.18 24.90 -5.97
C PRO A 60 -23.10 24.21 -7.00
N PRO A 61 -23.27 22.88 -6.95
CA PRO A 61 -24.19 22.17 -7.82
C PRO A 61 -25.53 22.89 -7.85
N GLN A 62 -26.05 23.23 -9.04
CA GLN A 62 -27.33 23.96 -9.17
C GLN A 62 -28.39 23.22 -8.35
N GLY A 63 -28.87 23.86 -7.28
CA GLY A 63 -29.86 23.29 -6.36
C GLY A 63 -29.37 22.92 -4.97
N GLY A 64 -28.09 23.16 -4.58
CA GLY A 64 -27.57 22.86 -3.23
C GLY A 64 -27.52 21.37 -2.86
N GLY A 65 -27.53 20.47 -3.85
CA GLY A 65 -27.59 19.02 -3.66
C GLY A 65 -26.22 18.34 -3.66
N ASN A 66 -26.25 17.02 -3.47
CA ASN A 66 -25.08 16.15 -3.61
C ASN A 66 -24.62 16.06 -5.07
N GLY A 67 -23.33 15.78 -5.31
CA GLY A 67 -22.79 15.69 -6.67
C GLY A 67 -21.63 14.72 -6.80
N GLY A 68 -21.47 14.14 -7.99
CA GLY A 68 -20.38 13.24 -8.32
C GLY A 68 -20.53 11.81 -7.79
N THR A 69 -19.52 10.98 -8.06
CA THR A 69 -19.51 9.55 -7.70
C THR A 69 -18.29 9.24 -6.88
N LEU A 70 -18.50 8.61 -5.74
CA LEU A 70 -17.43 8.05 -4.89
C LEU A 70 -17.43 6.53 -5.05
N VAL A 71 -16.31 5.97 -5.49
CA VAL A 71 -16.14 4.50 -5.62
C VAL A 71 -15.20 4.02 -4.52
N LEU A 72 -15.63 3.03 -3.74
CA LEU A 72 -14.87 2.49 -2.60
C LEU A 72 -14.51 1.04 -2.82
N ASP A 73 -13.28 0.69 -2.45
CA ASP A 73 -12.82 -0.70 -2.38
C ASP A 73 -11.63 -0.79 -1.41
N ALA A 74 -11.30 -2.00 -0.97
CA ALA A 74 -10.09 -2.24 -0.20
C ALA A 74 -9.17 -3.25 -0.88
N THR A 75 -7.89 -2.97 -0.79
CA THR A 75 -6.86 -3.86 -1.30
C THR A 75 -5.81 -4.14 -0.23
N VAL A 76 -5.05 -5.21 -0.41
CA VAL A 76 -3.86 -5.49 0.42
C VAL A 76 -2.63 -5.16 -0.39
N SER A 77 -1.70 -4.48 0.25
CA SER A 77 -0.34 -4.25 -0.23
C SER A 77 0.59 -5.17 0.55
N PRO A 78 1.03 -6.29 -0.04
CA PRO A 78 1.90 -7.25 0.62
C PRO A 78 3.26 -6.64 0.94
N ALA A 79 3.79 -6.99 2.12
CA ALA A 79 5.17 -6.72 2.47
C ALA A 79 6.08 -7.79 1.85
N ASP A 80 7.33 -7.43 1.57
CA ASP A 80 8.36 -8.39 1.12
C ASP A 80 8.79 -9.29 2.30
N VAL A 81 7.95 -10.25 2.63
CA VAL A 81 8.19 -11.24 3.67
C VAL A 81 8.04 -12.66 3.12
N ARG A 82 8.96 -13.53 3.52
CA ARG A 82 8.79 -14.95 3.24
C ARG A 82 7.49 -15.43 3.86
N TYR A 83 6.76 -16.32 3.18
CA TYR A 83 5.55 -16.95 3.74
C TYR A 83 5.87 -17.54 5.13
N PRO A 84 5.27 -17.02 6.21
CA PRO A 84 5.63 -17.42 7.56
C PRO A 84 5.05 -18.78 7.90
N THR A 85 5.87 -19.64 8.51
CA THR A 85 5.42 -20.86 9.18
C THR A 85 5.90 -20.80 10.63
N ASP A 86 5.13 -21.35 11.56
CA ASP A 86 5.51 -21.33 12.99
C ASP A 86 6.89 -21.94 13.20
N LEU A 87 7.19 -23.04 12.48
CA LEU A 87 8.49 -23.71 12.56
C LEU A 87 9.64 -22.81 12.06
N SER A 88 9.45 -22.06 10.96
CA SER A 88 10.49 -21.17 10.43
C SER A 88 10.69 -19.95 11.32
N LEU A 89 9.58 -19.39 11.83
CA LEU A 89 9.61 -18.24 12.74
C LEU A 89 10.35 -18.58 14.05
N LEU A 90 10.06 -19.75 14.65
CA LEU A 90 10.74 -20.20 15.86
C LEU A 90 12.20 -20.53 15.64
N ASN A 91 12.58 -21.11 14.48
CA ASN A 91 13.98 -21.31 14.16
C ASN A 91 14.73 -19.98 14.06
N GLU A 92 14.15 -18.97 13.38
CA GLU A 92 14.74 -17.64 13.27
C GLU A 92 14.79 -16.96 14.65
N CYS A 93 13.76 -17.13 15.48
CA CYS A 93 13.74 -16.65 16.86
C CYS A 93 14.87 -17.24 17.67
N ARG A 94 15.08 -18.56 17.62
CA ARG A 94 16.19 -19.26 18.27
C ARG A 94 17.55 -18.73 17.83
N GLU A 95 17.77 -18.58 16.52
CA GLU A 95 19.04 -18.06 15.98
C GLU A 95 19.31 -16.63 16.47
N ASN A 96 18.28 -15.79 16.56
CA ASN A 96 18.39 -14.44 17.10
C ASN A 96 18.68 -14.41 18.62
N VAL A 97 18.08 -15.32 19.40
CA VAL A 97 18.39 -15.47 20.84
C VAL A 97 19.84 -15.92 21.02
N GLU A 98 20.30 -16.90 20.23
CA GLU A 98 21.69 -17.38 20.26
C GLU A 98 22.69 -16.27 19.94
N GLU A 99 22.39 -15.38 18.99
CA GLU A 99 23.24 -14.22 18.65
C GLU A 99 23.30 -13.20 19.78
N LEU A 100 22.15 -12.92 20.45
CA LEU A 100 22.11 -12.05 21.60
C LEU A 100 22.92 -12.61 22.78
N ILE A 101 22.82 -13.92 23.04
CA ILE A 101 23.63 -14.60 24.07
C ILE A 101 25.11 -14.45 23.76
N ASP A 102 25.54 -14.66 22.51
CA ASP A 102 26.92 -14.47 22.11
C ASP A 102 27.40 -13.04 22.35
N THR A 103 26.57 -12.06 21.95
CA THR A 103 26.87 -10.64 22.14
C THR A 103 27.00 -10.26 23.63
N VAL A 104 26.13 -10.80 24.49
CA VAL A 104 26.14 -10.54 25.92
C VAL A 104 27.33 -11.28 26.56
N TRP A 105 27.56 -12.54 26.18
CA TRP A 105 28.67 -13.33 26.69
C TRP A 105 30.05 -12.68 26.44
N ASP A 106 30.24 -12.12 25.24
CA ASP A 106 31.50 -11.44 24.90
C ASP A 106 31.75 -10.22 25.83
N LYS A 107 30.70 -9.65 26.42
CA LYS A 107 30.81 -8.55 27.39
C LYS A 107 31.00 -8.98 28.83
N THR A 108 30.83 -10.27 29.15
CA THR A 108 31.11 -10.81 30.52
C THR A 108 32.58 -11.08 30.77
N GLU A 109 33.51 -10.64 29.91
CA GLU A 109 34.93 -11.00 29.96
C GLU A 109 35.18 -12.52 29.97
N LYS A 110 34.16 -13.28 29.46
CA LYS A 110 34.17 -14.76 29.40
C LYS A 110 34.32 -15.44 30.78
N ARG A 111 33.98 -14.75 31.88
CA ARG A 111 33.95 -15.30 33.23
C ARG A 111 32.70 -16.19 33.40
N GLY A 112 32.91 -17.40 33.90
CA GLY A 112 31.86 -18.38 34.13
C GLY A 112 31.72 -19.43 33.02
N HIS A 113 30.58 -20.11 32.97
CA HIS A 113 30.30 -21.15 31.98
C HIS A 113 29.34 -20.65 30.90
N LYS A 114 29.82 -20.61 29.65
CA LYS A 114 28.91 -20.33 28.51
C LYS A 114 27.92 -21.47 28.38
N THR A 115 26.64 -21.18 28.48
CA THR A 115 25.58 -22.18 28.32
C THR A 115 25.71 -22.85 26.96
N SER A 116 25.98 -24.16 26.98
CA SER A 116 26.12 -24.97 25.76
C SER A 116 24.76 -25.26 25.21
N TYR A 117 24.29 -24.43 24.27
CA TYR A 117 23.16 -24.81 23.44
C TYR A 117 23.60 -25.89 22.46
N ASN A 118 22.81 -26.91 22.33
CA ASN A 118 22.91 -27.87 21.26
C ASN A 118 22.46 -27.23 19.90
N ARG A 119 23.04 -26.09 19.52
CA ARG A 119 22.69 -25.32 18.30
C ARG A 119 22.66 -26.21 17.06
N ARG A 120 23.69 -27.07 16.92
CA ARG A 120 23.76 -28.04 15.80
C ARG A 120 22.60 -29.04 15.84
N LYS A 121 22.20 -29.52 17.03
CA LYS A 121 21.08 -30.46 17.22
C LYS A 121 19.75 -29.78 16.91
N ALA A 122 19.53 -28.58 17.41
CA ALA A 122 18.33 -27.78 17.16
C ALA A 122 18.16 -27.50 15.66
N ARG A 123 19.24 -27.04 14.97
CA ARG A 123 19.24 -26.83 13.53
C ARG A 123 19.00 -28.13 12.74
N LYS A 124 19.61 -29.24 13.13
CA LYS A 124 19.39 -30.54 12.49
C LYS A 124 17.93 -30.98 12.59
N ARG A 125 17.29 -30.80 13.76
CA ARG A 125 15.87 -31.10 14.00
C ARG A 125 14.95 -30.22 13.15
N TYR A 126 15.22 -28.91 13.10
CA TYR A 126 14.53 -27.99 12.21
C TYR A 126 14.59 -28.43 10.76
N LEU A 127 15.81 -28.65 10.24
CA LEU A 127 16.05 -29.02 8.84
C LEU A 127 15.42 -30.36 8.45
N LYS A 128 15.30 -31.31 9.39
CA LYS A 128 14.64 -32.59 9.15
C LYS A 128 13.18 -32.44 8.70
N ILE A 129 12.48 -31.45 9.21
CA ILE A 129 11.07 -31.18 8.87
C ILE A 129 10.97 -30.14 7.77
N ALA A 130 11.75 -29.06 7.83
CA ALA A 130 11.68 -27.96 6.89
C ALA A 130 12.01 -28.35 5.44
N LYS A 131 12.82 -29.37 5.23
CA LYS A 131 13.16 -29.92 3.91
C LYS A 131 12.09 -30.83 3.29
N LEU A 132 11.11 -31.26 4.07
CA LEU A 132 10.06 -32.16 3.58
C LEU A 132 9.02 -31.38 2.77
N ARG A 133 8.77 -31.80 1.54
CA ARG A 133 7.74 -31.20 0.67
C ARG A 133 6.33 -31.37 1.28
N LYS A 134 6.07 -32.49 1.94
CA LYS A 134 4.81 -32.76 2.67
C LYS A 134 5.16 -33.40 4.01
N ALA A 135 5.20 -32.62 5.07
CA ALA A 135 5.42 -33.10 6.42
C ALA A 135 4.07 -33.49 7.07
N LYS A 136 4.06 -34.59 7.84
CA LYS A 136 2.87 -34.98 8.61
C LYS A 136 2.60 -33.95 9.71
N ARG A 137 1.34 -33.55 9.89
CA ARG A 137 0.92 -32.51 10.85
C ARG A 137 1.45 -32.76 12.28
N LYS A 138 1.42 -34.05 12.74
CA LYS A 138 1.97 -34.42 14.06
C LYS A 138 3.46 -34.15 14.18
N ALA A 139 4.25 -34.45 13.12
CA ALA A 139 5.68 -34.22 13.11
C ALA A 139 6.02 -32.72 13.09
N VAL A 140 5.23 -31.91 12.36
CA VAL A 140 5.37 -30.43 12.35
C VAL A 140 5.09 -29.89 13.77
N LYS A 141 3.95 -30.29 14.40
CA LYS A 141 3.60 -29.85 15.75
C LYS A 141 4.70 -30.19 16.77
N GLN A 142 5.25 -31.39 16.70
CA GLN A 142 6.36 -31.81 17.56
C GLN A 142 7.61 -30.95 17.31
N ALA A 143 7.97 -30.69 16.06
CA ALA A 143 9.14 -29.86 15.72
C ALA A 143 8.97 -28.40 16.17
N VAL A 144 7.76 -27.85 16.09
CA VAL A 144 7.41 -26.52 16.62
C VAL A 144 7.60 -26.48 18.13
N SER A 145 7.07 -27.47 18.87
CA SER A 145 7.27 -27.57 20.32
C SER A 145 8.76 -27.67 20.68
N GLU A 146 9.51 -28.53 20.00
CA GLU A 146 10.96 -28.65 20.26
C GLU A 146 11.75 -27.36 19.98
N GLN A 147 11.38 -26.62 18.93
CA GLN A 147 12.03 -25.32 18.63
C GLN A 147 11.65 -24.28 19.69
N LEU A 148 10.40 -24.25 20.13
CA LEU A 148 9.96 -23.37 21.21
C LEU A 148 10.72 -23.63 22.51
N ASP A 149 10.91 -24.91 22.91
CA ASP A 149 11.69 -25.26 24.09
C ASP A 149 13.15 -24.79 24.01
N TYR A 150 13.74 -24.75 22.79
CA TYR A 150 15.08 -24.17 22.59
C TYR A 150 15.06 -22.64 22.75
N VAL A 151 14.03 -21.97 22.24
CA VAL A 151 13.88 -20.51 22.38
C VAL A 151 13.71 -20.11 23.85
N GLU A 152 12.80 -20.76 24.57
CA GLU A 152 12.51 -20.43 25.98
C GLU A 152 13.71 -20.67 26.90
N ARG A 153 14.41 -21.78 26.73
CA ARG A 153 15.68 -22.01 27.44
C ARG A 153 16.70 -20.93 27.14
N GLY A 154 16.79 -20.53 25.84
CA GLY A 154 17.68 -19.46 25.43
C GLY A 154 17.36 -18.11 26.05
N LEU A 155 16.08 -17.76 26.10
CA LEU A 155 15.61 -16.54 26.74
C LEU A 155 15.91 -16.55 28.25
N SER A 156 15.68 -17.68 28.93
CA SER A 156 16.00 -17.82 30.37
C SER A 156 17.48 -17.65 30.65
N ASP A 157 18.34 -18.25 29.83
CA ASP A 157 19.79 -18.11 30.02
C ASP A 157 20.26 -16.70 29.68
N LEU A 158 19.68 -16.05 28.69
CA LEU A 158 19.96 -14.65 28.37
C LEU A 158 19.56 -13.74 29.53
N ASP A 159 18.42 -14.01 30.19
CA ASP A 159 17.95 -13.26 31.34
C ASP A 159 18.91 -13.42 32.56
N ASN A 160 19.39 -14.63 32.79
CA ASN A 160 20.39 -14.90 33.83
C ASN A 160 21.72 -14.16 33.57
N LEU A 161 22.15 -14.10 32.29
CA LEU A 161 23.35 -13.34 31.93
C LEU A 161 23.15 -11.83 32.08
N LEU A 162 21.99 -11.31 31.69
CA LEU A 162 21.66 -9.88 31.80
C LEU A 162 21.47 -9.44 33.23
N ALA A 163 20.98 -10.32 34.14
CA ALA A 163 20.82 -10.01 35.55
C ALA A 163 22.16 -9.70 36.26
N ALA A 164 23.26 -10.27 35.74
CA ALA A 164 24.62 -10.05 36.29
C ALA A 164 25.35 -8.85 35.64
N LEU A 165 24.72 -8.12 34.72
CA LEU A 165 25.34 -7.08 33.92
C LEU A 165 24.63 -5.73 34.04
N PRO A 166 25.31 -4.60 33.77
CA PRO A 166 24.69 -3.28 33.73
C PRO A 166 23.55 -3.19 32.70
N LYS A 167 22.54 -2.35 32.96
CA LYS A 167 21.36 -2.18 32.08
C LYS A 167 21.71 -1.63 30.70
N ASP A 168 22.83 -0.99 30.51
CA ASP A 168 23.34 -0.46 29.23
C ASP A 168 24.11 -1.50 28.38
N THR A 169 24.15 -2.75 28.83
CA THR A 169 24.83 -3.86 28.12
C THR A 169 24.30 -4.05 26.71
N LEU A 170 23.00 -3.94 26.50
CA LEU A 170 22.39 -4.04 25.19
C LEU A 170 22.06 -2.64 24.64
N LYS A 171 22.29 -2.43 23.33
CA LYS A 171 21.83 -1.24 22.62
C LYS A 171 20.29 -1.22 22.56
N HIS A 172 19.69 -0.05 22.43
CA HIS A 172 18.23 0.12 22.32
C HIS A 172 17.57 -0.85 21.33
N ARG A 173 18.10 -0.96 20.10
CA ARG A 173 17.61 -1.91 19.09
C ARG A 173 17.70 -3.38 19.51
N GLN A 174 18.65 -3.73 20.33
CA GLN A 174 18.78 -5.12 20.84
C GLN A 174 17.73 -5.40 21.91
N TRP A 175 17.39 -4.41 22.73
CA TRP A 175 16.26 -4.49 23.66
C TRP A 175 14.92 -4.62 22.94
N GLU A 176 14.65 -3.82 21.91
CA GLU A 176 13.45 -3.95 21.07
C GLU A 176 13.36 -5.33 20.42
N ARG A 177 14.49 -5.83 19.90
CA ARG A 177 14.58 -7.18 19.34
C ARG A 177 14.27 -8.24 20.39
N LEU A 178 14.86 -8.16 21.58
CA LEU A 178 14.59 -9.08 22.67
C LEU A 178 13.12 -9.07 23.10
N ALA A 179 12.50 -7.90 23.21
CA ALA A 179 11.07 -7.79 23.49
C ALA A 179 10.24 -8.50 22.43
N THR A 180 10.56 -8.32 21.15
CA THR A 180 9.90 -9.02 20.04
C THR A 180 10.06 -10.54 20.14
N LEU A 181 11.25 -11.05 20.46
CA LEU A 181 11.52 -12.48 20.61
C LEU A 181 10.72 -13.10 21.77
N ARG A 182 10.58 -12.39 22.88
CA ARG A 182 9.75 -12.81 24.03
C ARG A 182 8.27 -12.89 23.63
N SER A 183 7.76 -11.85 22.98
CA SER A 183 6.37 -11.83 22.51
C SER A 183 6.09 -12.98 21.53
N VAL A 184 7.02 -13.30 20.63
CA VAL A 184 6.88 -14.44 19.71
C VAL A 184 6.85 -15.77 20.47
N ALA A 185 7.74 -15.95 21.44
CA ALA A 185 7.76 -17.17 22.25
C ALA A 185 6.41 -17.39 23.00
N GLU A 186 5.89 -16.34 23.63
CA GLU A 186 4.61 -16.34 24.34
C GLU A 186 3.44 -16.65 23.40
N GLN A 187 3.37 -15.96 22.26
CA GLN A 187 2.34 -16.18 21.25
C GLN A 187 2.37 -17.61 20.69
N GLN A 188 3.56 -18.16 20.47
CA GLN A 188 3.72 -19.53 19.97
C GLN A 188 3.38 -20.57 21.05
N ARG A 189 3.66 -20.30 22.32
CA ARG A 189 3.24 -21.13 23.46
C ARG A 189 1.72 -21.21 23.54
N THR A 190 1.04 -20.06 23.52
CA THR A 190 -0.42 -19.96 23.50
C THR A 190 -1.01 -20.70 22.32
N HIS A 191 -0.43 -20.59 21.12
CA HIS A 191 -0.91 -21.27 19.92
C HIS A 191 -0.74 -22.80 19.98
N LEU A 192 0.35 -23.30 20.59
CA LEU A 192 0.55 -24.74 20.78
C LEU A 192 -0.44 -25.34 21.76
N GLU A 193 -0.74 -24.62 22.85
CA GLU A 193 -1.68 -25.03 23.89
C GLU A 193 -3.13 -24.98 23.38
N ASN A 194 -3.47 -23.88 22.71
CA ASN A 194 -4.80 -23.70 22.13
C ASN A 194 -4.73 -23.22 20.68
N PRO A 195 -4.70 -24.14 19.69
CA PRO A 195 -4.63 -23.79 18.27
C PRO A 195 -5.82 -22.98 17.73
N GLN A 196 -6.92 -22.93 18.44
CA GLN A 196 -8.13 -22.18 18.07
C GLN A 196 -8.17 -20.78 18.69
N ALA A 197 -7.25 -20.47 19.62
CA ALA A 197 -7.21 -19.16 20.24
C ALA A 197 -6.87 -18.09 19.21
N SER A 198 -7.61 -16.99 19.23
CA SER A 198 -7.24 -15.77 18.52
C SER A 198 -6.08 -15.12 19.26
N ILE A 199 -4.97 -14.93 18.58
CA ILE A 199 -3.78 -14.25 19.11
C ILE A 199 -3.81 -12.81 18.64
N PRO A 200 -4.04 -11.83 19.54
CA PRO A 200 -3.97 -10.43 19.17
C PRO A 200 -2.53 -10.08 18.76
N ASP A 201 -2.39 -9.16 17.85
CA ASP A 201 -1.09 -8.65 17.37
C ASP A 201 -0.08 -9.73 16.96
N ARG A 202 -0.57 -10.84 16.37
CA ARG A 202 0.26 -11.99 16.01
C ARG A 202 1.43 -11.57 15.13
N ILE A 203 2.65 -11.78 15.63
CA ILE A 203 3.89 -11.50 14.94
C ILE A 203 4.18 -12.67 13.98
N VAL A 204 4.40 -12.36 12.71
CA VAL A 204 4.68 -13.34 11.65
C VAL A 204 6.08 -13.19 11.06
N ASN A 205 6.75 -12.07 11.34
CA ASN A 205 8.10 -11.79 10.88
C ASN A 205 8.86 -11.00 11.94
N LEU A 206 10.09 -11.43 12.28
CA LEU A 206 10.91 -10.79 13.34
C LEU A 206 11.49 -9.44 12.91
N ARG A 207 11.75 -9.26 11.61
CA ARG A 207 12.29 -7.99 11.08
C ARG A 207 11.22 -6.94 10.89
N GLN A 208 9.98 -7.39 10.67
CA GLN A 208 8.80 -6.54 10.45
C GLN A 208 7.68 -6.98 11.41
N PRO A 209 7.82 -6.76 12.74
CA PRO A 209 6.89 -7.26 13.75
C PRO A 209 5.51 -6.60 13.68
N HIS A 210 5.35 -5.53 12.92
CA HIS A 210 4.09 -4.84 12.66
C HIS A 210 3.26 -5.49 11.54
N VAL A 211 3.86 -6.34 10.69
CA VAL A 211 3.15 -7.03 9.61
C VAL A 211 2.23 -8.10 10.20
N ARG A 212 0.97 -8.10 9.73
CA ARG A 212 -0.08 -9.01 10.20
C ARG A 212 -0.62 -9.88 9.08
N PRO A 213 -1.20 -11.06 9.41
CA PRO A 213 -1.94 -11.85 8.45
C PRO A 213 -3.28 -11.18 8.13
N ILE A 214 -3.55 -10.92 6.86
CA ILE A 214 -4.79 -10.36 6.36
C ILE A 214 -5.53 -11.46 5.61
N VAL A 215 -6.65 -11.92 6.18
CA VAL A 215 -7.49 -12.96 5.57
C VAL A 215 -8.34 -12.33 4.48
N ARG A 216 -8.25 -12.86 3.26
CA ARG A 216 -9.02 -12.36 2.11
C ARG A 216 -10.03 -13.36 1.55
N GLY A 217 -9.99 -14.62 1.96
CA GLY A 217 -10.89 -15.66 1.46
C GLY A 217 -10.77 -15.99 -0.03
N LYS A 218 -9.72 -15.51 -0.73
CA LYS A 218 -9.51 -15.82 -2.15
C LYS A 218 -8.96 -17.23 -2.34
N ALA A 219 -9.50 -17.96 -3.31
CA ALA A 219 -8.95 -19.25 -3.71
C ALA A 219 -7.49 -19.08 -4.19
N GLY A 220 -6.57 -19.84 -3.63
CA GLY A 220 -5.13 -19.79 -3.97
C GLY A 220 -4.28 -18.94 -3.02
N HIS A 221 -4.75 -17.80 -2.57
CA HIS A 221 -4.05 -16.92 -1.60
C HIS A 221 -5.02 -16.45 -0.52
N PRO A 222 -5.40 -17.33 0.43
CA PRO A 222 -6.40 -17.01 1.45
C PRO A 222 -5.91 -15.98 2.45
N VAL A 223 -4.60 -15.86 2.65
CA VAL A 223 -3.96 -14.93 3.59
C VAL A 223 -2.82 -14.19 2.89
N GLU A 224 -2.83 -12.88 3.00
CA GLU A 224 -1.75 -11.99 2.56
C GLU A 224 -1.10 -11.35 3.80
N PHE A 225 0.18 -11.00 3.73
CA PHE A 225 0.95 -10.42 4.84
C PHE A 225 1.40 -9.03 4.44
N GLY A 226 0.90 -8.00 5.09
CA GLY A 226 1.21 -6.63 4.70
C GLY A 226 0.27 -5.62 5.33
N GLN A 227 -0.05 -4.55 4.58
CA GLN A 227 -0.98 -3.52 5.00
C GLN A 227 -2.27 -3.58 4.18
N LYS A 228 -3.38 -3.30 4.83
CA LYS A 228 -4.70 -3.14 4.20
C LYS A 228 -4.94 -1.67 3.90
N LEU A 229 -5.35 -1.37 2.68
CA LEU A 229 -5.61 -0.03 2.18
C LEU A 229 -7.07 0.08 1.79
N GLY A 230 -7.78 1.07 2.32
CA GLY A 230 -9.08 1.49 1.84
C GLY A 230 -8.88 2.58 0.78
N PHE A 231 -9.28 2.29 -0.44
CA PHE A 231 -9.20 3.23 -1.56
C PHE A 231 -10.54 3.89 -1.83
N SER A 232 -10.48 5.19 -2.12
CA SER A 232 -11.56 5.90 -2.78
C SER A 232 -11.10 6.38 -4.15
N VAL A 233 -12.00 6.31 -5.13
CA VAL A 233 -11.76 6.78 -6.50
C VAL A 233 -12.82 7.79 -6.88
N VAL A 234 -12.35 8.96 -7.34
CA VAL A 234 -13.18 10.06 -7.83
C VAL A 234 -12.58 10.54 -9.15
N ASP A 235 -13.37 10.59 -10.21
CA ASP A 235 -12.96 11.02 -11.56
C ASP A 235 -11.70 10.32 -12.06
N GLY A 236 -11.50 9.06 -11.64
CA GLY A 236 -10.34 8.27 -11.98
C GLY A 236 -9.09 8.54 -11.14
N TYR A 237 -9.12 9.46 -10.19
CA TYR A 237 -8.04 9.68 -9.20
C TYR A 237 -8.29 8.83 -7.97
N THR A 238 -7.23 8.26 -7.44
CA THR A 238 -7.26 7.36 -6.27
C THR A 238 -6.75 8.07 -5.03
N PHE A 239 -7.42 7.85 -3.90
CA PHE A 239 -7.00 8.35 -2.58
C PHE A 239 -6.95 7.18 -1.59
N ILE A 240 -6.08 7.30 -0.58
CA ILE A 240 -6.01 6.35 0.53
C ILE A 240 -6.82 6.91 1.70
N ASP A 241 -7.98 6.36 1.95
CA ASP A 241 -8.85 6.80 3.05
C ASP A 241 -8.56 6.09 4.37
N ALA A 242 -8.15 4.83 4.31
CA ALA A 242 -7.77 4.04 5.46
C ALA A 242 -6.49 3.23 5.15
N GLN A 243 -5.60 3.13 6.13
CA GLN A 243 -4.35 2.40 6.00
C GLN A 243 -3.95 1.77 7.35
N SER A 244 -3.90 0.45 7.41
CA SER A 244 -3.52 -0.29 8.61
C SER A 244 -2.80 -1.59 8.26
N PHE A 245 -1.93 -2.04 9.18
CA PHE A 245 -1.41 -3.40 9.13
C PHE A 245 -2.38 -4.41 9.74
N ASP A 246 -3.33 -3.95 10.55
CA ASP A 246 -4.39 -4.78 11.08
C ASP A 246 -5.51 -4.97 10.05
N ASN A 247 -6.12 -6.14 10.07
CA ASN A 247 -7.23 -6.45 9.17
C ASN A 247 -8.52 -5.76 9.67
N PHE A 248 -8.74 -4.51 9.27
CA PHE A 248 -9.96 -3.80 9.59
C PHE A 248 -11.15 -4.25 8.69
N ASN A 249 -12.36 -4.12 9.20
CA ASN A 249 -13.56 -4.31 8.41
C ASN A 249 -13.75 -3.12 7.44
N GLU A 250 -13.79 -3.39 6.14
CA GLU A 250 -13.96 -2.37 5.10
C GLU A 250 -15.26 -1.58 5.27
N GLY A 251 -16.32 -2.27 5.70
CA GLY A 251 -17.64 -1.65 5.89
C GLY A 251 -17.67 -0.48 6.87
N VAL A 252 -16.70 -0.38 7.80
CA VAL A 252 -16.66 0.75 8.76
C VAL A 252 -16.02 2.02 8.18
N THR A 253 -15.39 1.93 7.01
CA THR A 253 -14.66 3.08 6.43
C THR A 253 -15.52 4.00 5.57
N LEU A 254 -16.74 3.59 5.18
CA LEU A 254 -17.60 4.33 4.26
C LEU A 254 -17.90 5.75 4.74
N ILE A 255 -18.32 5.91 5.99
CA ILE A 255 -18.69 7.21 6.56
C ILE A 255 -17.48 8.15 6.54
N ALA A 256 -16.31 7.66 7.00
CA ALA A 256 -15.09 8.45 6.99
C ALA A 256 -14.67 8.86 5.56
N SER A 257 -14.85 7.97 4.57
CA SER A 257 -14.58 8.28 3.16
C SER A 257 -15.56 9.31 2.59
N ALA A 258 -16.84 9.23 2.95
CA ALA A 258 -17.84 10.22 2.54
C ALA A 258 -17.57 11.59 3.17
N GLU A 259 -17.14 11.66 4.43
CA GLU A 259 -16.73 12.91 5.08
C GLU A 259 -15.47 13.51 4.44
N LYS A 260 -14.48 12.70 4.09
CA LYS A 260 -13.30 13.14 3.32
C LYS A 260 -13.72 13.68 1.94
N TYR A 261 -14.67 13.02 1.28
CA TYR A 261 -15.24 13.52 0.02
C TYR A 261 -15.86 14.90 0.21
N LYS A 262 -16.71 15.09 1.24
CA LYS A 262 -17.32 16.38 1.57
C LYS A 262 -16.28 17.45 1.88
N ALA A 263 -15.24 17.11 2.64
CA ALA A 263 -14.16 18.06 2.94
C ALA A 263 -13.39 18.49 1.68
N ARG A 264 -13.31 17.61 0.66
CA ARG A 264 -12.63 17.87 -0.61
C ARG A 264 -13.48 18.71 -1.57
N PHE A 265 -14.78 18.45 -1.64
CA PHE A 265 -15.69 19.03 -2.64
C PHE A 265 -16.72 20.00 -2.10
N GLY A 266 -16.85 20.15 -0.78
CA GLY A 266 -17.84 20.99 -0.14
C GLY A 266 -19.26 20.39 -0.03
N HIS A 267 -19.50 19.24 -0.67
CA HIS A 267 -20.79 18.52 -0.67
C HIS A 267 -20.55 17.00 -0.60
N TYR A 268 -21.59 16.25 -0.23
CA TYR A 268 -21.53 14.78 -0.29
C TYR A 268 -21.63 14.28 -1.73
N PRO A 269 -21.19 13.04 -2.00
CA PRO A 269 -21.37 12.41 -3.30
C PRO A 269 -22.88 12.13 -3.54
N GLU A 270 -23.33 12.24 -4.78
CA GLU A 270 -24.67 11.82 -5.18
C GLU A 270 -24.84 10.30 -5.01
N ARG A 271 -23.79 9.55 -5.35
CA ARG A 271 -23.78 8.09 -5.23
C ARG A 271 -22.46 7.55 -4.72
N ILE A 272 -22.56 6.49 -3.91
CA ILE A 272 -21.41 5.69 -3.47
C ILE A 272 -21.52 4.31 -4.09
N LEU A 273 -20.47 3.90 -4.83
CA LEU A 273 -20.35 2.58 -5.42
C LEU A 273 -19.37 1.76 -4.59
N ALA A 274 -19.87 0.72 -3.94
CA ALA A 274 -19.08 -0.12 -3.05
C ALA A 274 -19.57 -1.56 -3.06
N ASP A 275 -18.76 -2.48 -2.54
CA ASP A 275 -19.16 -3.88 -2.40
C ASP A 275 -20.23 -4.08 -1.31
N THR A 276 -20.85 -5.24 -1.31
CA THR A 276 -21.93 -5.60 -0.37
C THR A 276 -21.51 -5.50 1.10
N ILE A 277 -20.22 -5.68 1.42
CA ILE A 277 -19.69 -5.55 2.77
C ILE A 277 -19.88 -4.14 3.37
N TYR A 278 -19.97 -3.10 2.53
CA TYR A 278 -20.22 -1.72 2.95
C TYR A 278 -21.69 -1.44 3.27
N ARG A 279 -22.62 -2.38 2.98
CA ARG A 279 -24.07 -2.18 3.15
C ARG A 279 -24.58 -2.54 4.55
N ASN A 280 -23.84 -2.25 5.61
CA ASN A 280 -24.29 -2.40 6.98
C ASN A 280 -25.43 -1.41 7.33
N ARG A 281 -26.08 -1.57 8.48
CA ARG A 281 -27.21 -0.75 8.90
C ARG A 281 -26.83 0.71 9.09
N GLU A 282 -25.68 0.95 9.66
CA GLU A 282 -25.15 2.29 9.97
C GLU A 282 -24.88 3.07 8.68
N ASN A 283 -24.14 2.50 7.74
CA ASN A 283 -23.84 3.13 6.46
C ASN A 283 -25.11 3.45 5.64
N ARG A 284 -26.09 2.53 5.65
CA ARG A 284 -27.37 2.77 4.96
C ARG A 284 -28.16 3.90 5.60
N ARG A 285 -28.16 4.01 6.94
CA ARG A 285 -28.78 5.10 7.68
C ARG A 285 -28.10 6.42 7.32
N PHE A 286 -26.78 6.49 7.42
CA PHE A 286 -25.98 7.66 7.06
C PHE A 286 -26.26 8.11 5.62
N CYS A 287 -26.22 7.22 4.66
CA CYS A 287 -26.48 7.54 3.25
C CYS A 287 -27.90 8.09 3.05
N LYS A 288 -28.91 7.51 3.74
CA LYS A 288 -30.29 7.99 3.68
C LYS A 288 -30.45 9.39 4.29
N GLU A 289 -29.83 9.66 5.44
CA GLU A 289 -29.86 10.94 6.14
C GLU A 289 -29.23 12.07 5.29
N HIS A 290 -28.20 11.74 4.53
CA HIS A 290 -27.49 12.71 3.67
C HIS A 290 -27.90 12.68 2.20
N GLY A 291 -28.96 11.95 1.84
CA GLY A 291 -29.44 11.88 0.47
C GLY A 291 -28.48 11.22 -0.53
N ILE A 292 -27.60 10.34 -0.04
CA ILE A 292 -26.59 9.62 -0.84
C ILE A 292 -27.17 8.29 -1.34
N ARG A 293 -27.09 8.02 -2.63
CA ARG A 293 -27.45 6.73 -3.20
C ARG A 293 -26.33 5.71 -3.00
N LEU A 294 -26.54 4.69 -2.19
CA LEU A 294 -25.59 3.59 -2.01
C LEU A 294 -25.91 2.45 -2.99
N SER A 295 -24.92 2.02 -3.79
CA SER A 295 -25.07 0.91 -4.76
C SER A 295 -25.51 -0.42 -4.13
N GLY A 296 -26.13 -1.27 -4.96
CA GLY A 296 -26.56 -2.62 -4.58
C GLY A 296 -28.07 -2.73 -4.36
N PRO A 297 -28.58 -3.95 -4.09
CA PRO A 297 -30.01 -4.25 -4.12
C PRO A 297 -30.79 -3.49 -3.06
N ARG A 298 -32.02 -3.08 -3.38
CA ARG A 298 -32.96 -2.51 -2.43
C ARG A 298 -33.32 -3.55 -1.34
N LEU A 299 -33.77 -3.05 -0.18
CA LEU A 299 -34.28 -3.89 0.88
C LEU A 299 -35.73 -4.29 0.61
N GLY A 300 -36.04 -5.54 0.84
CA GLY A 300 -37.39 -6.10 0.68
C GLY A 300 -37.60 -6.74 -0.71
N ARG A 301 -38.82 -7.23 -0.93
CA ARG A 301 -39.23 -7.83 -2.21
C ARG A 301 -39.51 -6.72 -3.22
N PRO A 302 -38.78 -6.62 -4.34
CA PRO A 302 -39.05 -5.61 -5.36
C PRO A 302 -40.41 -5.86 -6.02
N LYS A 303 -41.09 -4.79 -6.43
CA LYS A 303 -42.28 -4.88 -7.30
C LYS A 303 -41.86 -5.31 -8.72
N ALA A 304 -42.75 -5.99 -9.43
CA ALA A 304 -42.43 -6.54 -10.75
C ALA A 304 -41.97 -5.45 -11.75
N ASP A 305 -42.61 -4.30 -11.73
CA ASP A 305 -42.34 -3.17 -12.63
C ASP A 305 -41.03 -2.44 -12.32
N GLU A 306 -40.54 -2.53 -11.07
CA GLU A 306 -39.27 -1.90 -10.64
C GLU A 306 -38.04 -2.81 -10.92
N LEU A 307 -38.27 -4.11 -11.20
CA LEU A 307 -37.21 -5.12 -11.36
C LEU A 307 -36.27 -4.84 -12.53
N GLU A 308 -36.78 -4.34 -13.64
CA GLU A 308 -36.00 -4.12 -14.86
C GLU A 308 -35.12 -2.86 -14.71
N ALA A 309 -35.68 -1.76 -14.23
CA ALA A 309 -34.93 -0.53 -13.95
C ALA A 309 -33.86 -0.73 -12.87
N ASP A 310 -34.16 -1.49 -11.82
CA ASP A 310 -33.21 -1.82 -10.75
C ASP A 310 -32.06 -2.72 -11.29
N ARG A 311 -32.34 -3.65 -12.20
CA ARG A 311 -31.32 -4.48 -12.85
C ARG A 311 -30.39 -3.66 -13.75
N GLU A 312 -30.95 -2.76 -14.55
CA GLU A 312 -30.16 -1.88 -15.42
C GLU A 312 -29.28 -0.95 -14.58
N MET A 313 -29.83 -0.37 -13.53
CA MET A 313 -29.06 0.47 -12.59
C MET A 313 -27.93 -0.33 -11.90
N ALA A 314 -28.22 -1.52 -11.43
CA ALA A 314 -27.22 -2.40 -10.80
C ALA A 314 -26.12 -2.80 -11.79
N TYR A 315 -26.46 -3.05 -13.06
CA TYR A 315 -25.48 -3.32 -14.10
C TYR A 315 -24.59 -2.11 -14.38
N ARG A 316 -25.15 -0.91 -14.51
CA ARG A 316 -24.38 0.34 -14.68
C ARG A 316 -23.46 0.60 -13.48
N ASP A 317 -23.96 0.44 -12.25
CA ASP A 317 -23.16 0.58 -11.04
C ASP A 317 -22.01 -0.43 -10.99
N SER A 318 -22.23 -1.67 -11.45
CA SER A 318 -21.17 -2.68 -11.56
C SER A 318 -20.11 -2.30 -12.58
N CYS A 319 -20.51 -1.77 -13.75
CA CYS A 319 -19.59 -1.29 -14.78
C CYS A 319 -18.76 -0.11 -14.25
N ASP A 320 -19.40 0.85 -13.62
CA ASP A 320 -18.72 2.03 -13.07
C ASP A 320 -17.78 1.66 -11.92
N ARG A 321 -18.11 0.63 -11.11
CA ARG A 321 -17.27 0.11 -10.04
C ARG A 321 -15.96 -0.52 -10.55
N ASN A 322 -15.93 -1.05 -11.77
CA ASN A 322 -14.72 -1.63 -12.35
C ASN A 322 -13.54 -0.66 -12.42
N ILE A 323 -13.79 0.64 -12.28
CA ILE A 323 -12.71 1.64 -12.23
C ILE A 323 -11.78 1.41 -11.04
N VAL A 324 -12.31 1.10 -9.85
CA VAL A 324 -11.46 0.88 -8.67
C VAL A 324 -10.66 -0.42 -8.79
N GLU A 325 -11.23 -1.47 -9.37
CA GLU A 325 -10.51 -2.72 -9.64
C GLU A 325 -9.37 -2.49 -10.63
N SER A 326 -9.64 -1.69 -11.68
CA SER A 326 -8.60 -1.26 -12.63
C SER A 326 -7.48 -0.47 -11.94
N ARG A 327 -7.82 0.46 -11.04
CA ARG A 327 -6.83 1.23 -10.27
C ARG A 327 -6.00 0.33 -9.36
N ASN A 328 -6.63 -0.61 -8.66
CA ASN A 328 -5.96 -1.62 -7.86
C ASN A 328 -4.97 -2.44 -8.69
N GLY A 329 -5.41 -2.90 -9.86
CA GLY A 329 -4.56 -3.65 -10.79
C GLY A 329 -3.39 -2.85 -11.34
N ILE A 330 -3.58 -1.57 -11.64
CA ILE A 330 -2.52 -0.66 -12.11
C ILE A 330 -1.51 -0.40 -10.99
N ALA A 331 -1.98 -0.08 -9.78
CA ALA A 331 -1.14 0.16 -8.61
C ALA A 331 -0.21 -1.03 -8.33
N LYS A 332 -0.77 -2.24 -8.35
CA LYS A 332 -0.01 -3.48 -8.12
C LYS A 332 0.97 -3.78 -9.25
N ARG A 333 0.50 -3.85 -10.49
CA ARG A 333 1.31 -4.35 -11.62
C ARG A 333 2.32 -3.36 -12.18
N ARG A 334 2.05 -2.03 -12.08
CA ARG A 334 2.91 -1.00 -12.69
C ARG A 334 3.69 -0.18 -11.69
N TYR A 335 3.17 -0.05 -10.47
CA TYR A 335 3.73 0.86 -9.46
C TYR A 335 4.24 0.14 -8.21
N GLY A 336 4.23 -1.21 -8.22
CA GLY A 336 4.87 -2.01 -7.18
C GLY A 336 4.08 -2.14 -5.86
N LEU A 337 2.76 -1.87 -5.88
CA LEU A 337 1.93 -2.04 -4.67
C LEU A 337 1.76 -3.52 -4.26
N ASP A 338 2.14 -4.47 -5.10
CA ASP A 338 2.12 -5.90 -4.83
C ASP A 338 3.33 -6.43 -4.05
N GLY A 339 4.29 -5.54 -3.70
CA GLY A 339 5.46 -5.92 -2.93
C GLY A 339 6.18 -4.71 -2.35
N ILE A 340 5.79 -4.29 -1.13
CA ILE A 340 6.46 -3.19 -0.43
C ILE A 340 7.80 -3.66 0.13
N LEU A 341 8.87 -3.00 -0.30
CA LEU A 341 10.25 -3.36 0.03
C LEU A 341 10.77 -2.69 1.32
N THR A 342 10.10 -1.67 1.82
CA THR A 342 10.51 -0.95 3.02
C THR A 342 10.15 -1.71 4.30
N TYR A 343 11.10 -1.76 5.25
CA TYR A 343 10.97 -2.55 6.49
C TYR A 343 10.28 -1.85 7.65
N LEU A 344 10.28 -0.51 7.68
CA LEU A 344 9.68 0.23 8.78
C LEU A 344 8.21 0.51 8.50
N SER A 345 7.36 0.40 9.49
CA SER A 345 5.92 0.66 9.37
C SER A 345 5.61 2.04 8.76
N CYS A 346 6.29 3.09 9.24
CA CYS A 346 6.11 4.45 8.72
C CYS A 346 6.51 4.56 7.24
N THR A 347 7.67 4.02 6.86
CA THR A 347 8.14 4.09 5.47
C THR A 347 7.33 3.21 4.53
N ALA A 348 6.81 2.08 4.99
CA ALA A 348 5.91 1.23 4.20
C ALA A 348 4.57 1.93 3.89
N LYS A 349 4.05 2.69 4.87
CA LYS A 349 2.87 3.54 4.65
C LYS A 349 3.15 4.64 3.63
N THR A 350 4.28 5.32 3.76
CA THR A 350 4.71 6.36 2.81
C THR A 350 4.92 5.80 1.40
N GLU A 351 5.51 4.60 1.27
CA GLU A 351 5.71 3.94 -0.02
C GLU A 351 4.37 3.68 -0.73
N ALA A 352 3.37 3.16 -0.03
CA ALA A 352 2.03 2.99 -0.60
C ALA A 352 1.39 4.32 -1.03
N ALA A 353 1.57 5.38 -0.25
CA ALA A 353 1.08 6.71 -0.61
C ALA A 353 1.79 7.27 -1.86
N LEU A 354 3.11 7.06 -1.99
CA LEU A 354 3.90 7.45 -3.17
C LEU A 354 3.45 6.68 -4.42
N VAL A 355 3.11 5.40 -4.31
CA VAL A 355 2.53 4.62 -5.41
C VAL A 355 1.25 5.26 -5.93
N VAL A 356 0.34 5.65 -5.03
CA VAL A 356 -0.92 6.31 -5.41
C VAL A 356 -0.68 7.67 -6.04
N LEU A 357 0.22 8.47 -5.48
CA LEU A 357 0.60 9.77 -6.05
C LEU A 357 1.19 9.61 -7.46
N ALA A 358 2.11 8.68 -7.68
CA ALA A 358 2.71 8.42 -8.99
C ALA A 358 1.65 7.96 -10.03
N MET A 359 0.72 7.10 -9.60
CA MET A 359 -0.38 6.65 -10.43
C MET A 359 -1.31 7.80 -10.84
N ASN A 360 -1.62 8.71 -9.92
CA ASN A 360 -2.46 9.87 -10.18
C ASN A 360 -1.75 10.92 -11.04
N ALA A 361 -0.47 11.15 -10.81
CA ALA A 361 0.34 12.04 -11.67
C ALA A 361 0.38 11.52 -13.11
N ALA A 362 0.55 10.22 -13.31
CA ALA A 362 0.50 9.63 -14.65
C ALA A 362 -0.91 9.65 -15.26
N HIS A 363 -1.97 9.61 -14.44
CA HIS A 363 -3.35 9.78 -14.92
C HIS A 363 -3.59 11.22 -15.37
N CYS A 364 -3.18 12.19 -14.57
CA CYS A 364 -3.22 13.62 -14.89
C CYS A 364 -2.53 13.90 -16.22
N LEU A 365 -1.29 13.44 -16.39
CA LEU A 365 -0.51 13.62 -17.61
C LEU A 365 -1.24 13.06 -18.85
N ARG A 366 -1.78 11.85 -18.75
CA ARG A 366 -2.54 11.24 -19.85
C ARG A 366 -3.81 12.02 -20.19
N THR A 367 -4.50 12.55 -19.21
CA THR A 367 -5.70 13.37 -19.40
C THR A 367 -5.35 14.68 -20.08
N LEU A 368 -4.30 15.36 -19.63
CA LEU A 368 -3.81 16.61 -20.25
C LEU A 368 -3.39 16.38 -21.70
N LEU A 369 -2.66 15.31 -21.99
CA LEU A 369 -2.26 14.98 -23.37
C LEU A 369 -3.46 14.70 -24.27
N ARG A 370 -4.44 13.92 -23.76
CA ARG A 370 -5.67 13.64 -24.53
C ARG A 370 -6.45 14.92 -24.85
N THR A 371 -6.60 15.81 -23.88
CA THR A 371 -7.31 17.09 -24.09
C THR A 371 -6.54 18.00 -25.04
N PHE A 372 -5.21 18.06 -24.94
CA PHE A 372 -4.36 18.81 -25.84
C PHE A 372 -4.52 18.30 -27.27
N PHE A 373 -4.32 17.01 -27.51
CA PHE A 373 -4.45 16.45 -28.86
C PHE A 373 -5.86 16.57 -29.40
N ALA A 374 -6.90 16.39 -28.59
CA ALA A 374 -8.27 16.60 -29.00
C ALA A 374 -8.53 18.06 -29.48
N ARG A 375 -7.93 19.05 -28.80
CA ARG A 375 -8.00 20.46 -29.21
C ARG A 375 -7.24 20.70 -30.52
N VAL A 376 -6.02 20.20 -30.64
CA VAL A 376 -5.21 20.31 -31.86
C VAL A 376 -5.95 19.67 -33.06
N PHE A 377 -6.48 18.46 -32.92
CA PHE A 377 -7.24 17.82 -33.98
C PHE A 377 -8.53 18.59 -34.35
N ARG A 378 -9.18 19.21 -33.38
CA ARG A 378 -10.35 20.07 -33.64
C ARG A 378 -9.96 21.32 -34.44
N LEU A 379 -8.87 21.98 -34.07
CA LEU A 379 -8.34 23.13 -34.80
C LEU A 379 -7.92 22.78 -36.22
N LEU A 380 -7.26 21.65 -36.42
CA LEU A 380 -6.87 21.16 -37.75
C LEU A 380 -8.07 20.79 -38.63
N ARG A 381 -9.16 20.30 -38.04
CA ARG A 381 -10.42 20.04 -38.76
C ARG A 381 -11.18 21.33 -39.15
N CYS A 382 -11.05 22.39 -38.33
CA CYS A 382 -11.69 23.68 -38.60
C CYS A 382 -10.90 24.56 -39.58
N SER A 383 -9.60 24.28 -39.80
CA SER A 383 -8.81 24.96 -40.83
C SER A 383 -9.11 24.28 -42.19
N GLU A 384 -9.65 25.02 -43.15
CA GLU A 384 -10.00 24.59 -44.50
C GLU A 384 -8.83 24.04 -45.35
N VAL A 385 -7.69 23.78 -44.72
CA VAL A 385 -6.49 23.19 -45.37
C VAL A 385 -6.70 21.79 -45.88
N PHE A 386 -7.79 21.10 -45.43
CA PHE A 386 -8.12 19.75 -45.92
C PHE A 386 -9.18 19.72 -47.07
N SER A 387 -9.65 20.85 -47.55
CA SER A 387 -10.59 20.90 -48.67
C SER A 387 -9.93 20.65 -50.05
N GLY A 388 -8.61 20.43 -50.11
CA GLY A 388 -7.85 20.23 -51.36
C GLY A 388 -7.55 18.78 -51.74
N PHE A 389 -7.89 17.79 -50.93
CA PHE A 389 -7.69 16.39 -51.29
C PHE A 389 -9.04 15.68 -51.43
N GLY A 390 -9.40 15.46 -52.71
CA GLY A 390 -10.67 14.86 -53.15
C GLY A 390 -10.94 13.49 -52.53
N GLY A 391 -12.16 13.34 -52.04
CA GLY A 391 -13.07 12.26 -52.08
C GLY A 391 -12.59 10.82 -51.90
N TYR A 392 -12.27 10.43 -50.64
CA TYR A 392 -12.45 9.04 -50.22
C TYR A 392 -13.09 9.01 -48.79
N PRO A 393 -14.17 8.23 -48.59
CA PRO A 393 -14.78 8.07 -47.27
C PRO A 393 -13.88 7.16 -46.43
N VAL A 394 -13.13 7.75 -45.49
CA VAL A 394 -12.38 6.98 -44.52
C VAL A 394 -13.29 6.66 -43.36
N GLY A 395 -13.73 5.40 -43.25
CA GLY A 395 -14.36 4.84 -42.08
C GLY A 395 -13.42 4.92 -40.87
N PRO A 396 -13.92 4.77 -39.61
CA PRO A 396 -13.11 4.93 -38.42
C PRO A 396 -12.09 3.79 -38.28
N LYS A 397 -10.93 3.95 -38.93
CA LYS A 397 -9.77 3.10 -38.65
C LYS A 397 -9.06 3.62 -37.41
N VAL A 398 -9.02 2.78 -36.40
CA VAL A 398 -8.17 2.94 -35.23
C VAL A 398 -6.72 3.05 -35.70
N LEU A 399 -6.16 4.25 -35.67
CA LEU A 399 -4.73 4.48 -35.93
C LEU A 399 -3.93 3.95 -34.74
N HIS A 400 -3.34 2.78 -34.93
CA HIS A 400 -2.23 2.33 -34.09
C HIS A 400 -0.99 3.17 -34.41
N PHE A 401 -0.65 4.06 -33.51
CA PHE A 401 0.57 4.86 -33.60
C PHE A 401 1.74 4.05 -33.03
N THR A 402 2.54 3.45 -33.91
CA THR A 402 3.86 2.89 -33.62
C THR A 402 4.94 3.91 -34.05
N GLY A 403 5.07 4.97 -33.30
CA GLY A 403 6.09 5.99 -33.55
C GLY A 403 6.85 6.33 -32.27
N SER A 404 8.17 6.34 -32.37
CA SER A 404 9.14 6.73 -31.34
C SER A 404 8.85 8.12 -30.77
N PHE A 405 8.80 8.25 -29.43
CA PHE A 405 8.49 9.47 -28.67
C PHE A 405 9.68 10.45 -28.62
N SER A 406 10.33 10.78 -29.71
CA SER A 406 11.53 11.63 -29.70
C SER A 406 11.30 13.14 -29.91
N GLU A 407 10.05 13.60 -30.16
CA GLU A 407 9.78 15.03 -30.35
C GLU A 407 8.55 15.49 -29.55
N LEU A 408 8.73 15.82 -28.27
CA LEU A 408 7.75 16.53 -27.47
C LEU A 408 8.20 17.98 -27.23
N PRO A 409 7.40 18.98 -27.60
CA PRO A 409 7.83 20.38 -27.52
C PRO A 409 7.84 20.92 -26.09
N VAL A 410 8.67 21.91 -25.90
CA VAL A 410 9.07 22.71 -24.75
C VAL A 410 7.92 23.24 -23.85
N PHE A 411 6.65 23.11 -24.22
CA PHE A 411 5.48 23.58 -23.45
C PHE A 411 5.22 22.82 -22.14
N PHE A 412 5.83 21.65 -21.95
CA PHE A 412 5.67 20.83 -20.73
C PHE A 412 6.40 21.40 -19.51
N CYS A 413 7.38 22.28 -19.72
CA CYS A 413 8.22 22.85 -18.67
C CYS A 413 7.55 23.92 -17.80
N ALA A 414 6.43 24.50 -18.21
CA ALA A 414 5.79 25.58 -17.46
C ALA A 414 4.92 25.09 -16.27
N PHE A 415 4.40 23.86 -16.32
CA PHE A 415 3.49 23.34 -15.30
C PHE A 415 4.19 22.63 -14.13
N LEU A 416 5.31 22.00 -14.38
CA LEU A 416 6.08 21.24 -13.40
C LEU A 416 6.89 22.08 -12.40
N PRO A 417 7.45 23.27 -12.75
CA PRO A 417 8.14 24.13 -11.79
C PRO A 417 7.28 24.62 -10.63
N ALA A 418 5.96 24.78 -10.85
CA ALA A 418 5.04 25.21 -9.80
C ALA A 418 4.81 24.13 -8.75
N CYS A 419 4.75 22.83 -9.14
CA CYS A 419 4.70 21.70 -8.21
C CYS A 419 6.04 21.53 -7.47
N ALA A 420 7.16 21.66 -8.16
CA ALA A 420 8.49 21.60 -7.57
C ALA A 420 8.73 22.75 -6.57
N LYS A 421 8.26 23.97 -6.87
CA LYS A 421 8.35 25.13 -5.95
C LYS A 421 7.55 24.90 -4.66
N THR A 422 6.37 24.31 -4.73
CA THR A 422 5.55 24.03 -3.54
C THR A 422 6.17 22.92 -2.68
N ILE A 423 6.80 21.94 -3.29
CA ILE A 423 7.59 20.91 -2.61
C ILE A 423 8.81 21.55 -1.93
N TYR A 424 9.50 22.46 -2.63
CA TYR A 424 10.70 23.14 -2.14
C TYR A 424 10.37 24.11 -0.99
N THR A 425 9.29 24.90 -1.07
CA THR A 425 8.87 25.82 0.00
C THR A 425 8.41 25.12 1.27
N ARG A 426 7.79 23.94 1.19
CA ARG A 426 7.46 23.14 2.38
C ARG A 426 8.67 22.41 2.98
N LEU A 427 9.70 22.14 2.18
CA LEU A 427 10.99 21.60 2.66
C LEU A 427 11.85 22.64 3.37
N SER A 428 11.83 23.90 2.91
CA SER A 428 12.62 25.00 3.50
C SER A 428 12.04 25.56 4.81
N VAL A 429 10.78 25.27 5.15
CA VAL A 429 10.15 25.68 6.42
C VAL A 429 10.39 24.66 7.57
N ARG A 430 10.96 23.50 7.26
CA ARG A 430 11.31 22.46 8.26
C ARG A 430 12.82 22.12 8.32
N LEU A 431 13.68 22.97 7.78
CA LEU A 431 15.11 23.04 8.07
C LEU A 431 15.34 24.19 9.08
#